data_1389cba2c81e195603daa41d74798ead
#
_entry.id   1389cba2c81e195603daa41d74798ead
#
_cell.length_a   1.000
_cell.length_b   1.000
_cell.length_c   1.000
_cell.angle_alpha   90.00
_cell.angle_beta   90.00
_cell.angle_gamma   90.00
#
_symmetry.space_group_name_H-M   'P 1'
#
loop_
_entity.id
_entity.type
_entity.pdbx_description
1 polymer ?
#
loop_
_entity_poly.entity_id
_entity_poly.type
_entity_poly.pdbx_seq_one_letter_code
_entity_poly.pdbx_strand_id
1 'polypeptide(L)'
;MHSDKDNDGLGISQSAVHGNRDSMEAGASESAVRILAIETSCDETSVAIVENGRRILANVVSSQVNIHEKYGGVVPEIASRKHVETITIMQEEAIRQAGIGLADISAVAVTQGPGLVGSLLVGLVAAKALALALDVPLIGTHHI
;
A
#
# COMPACT_ATOMS: atom_id res chain seq x y z
N MET A 1 -10.82 9.22 -29.90
CA MET A 1 -10.57 8.95 -29.51
C MET A 1 -9.96 8.69 -28.80
N HIS A 2 -9.93 9.19 -28.59
CA HIS A 2 -9.50 9.03 -27.70
C HIS A 2 -9.22 8.56 -26.87
N SER A 3 -9.48 8.55 -26.90
CA SER A 3 -9.29 8.11 -26.09
C SER A 3 -9.26 7.32 -25.51
N ASP A 4 -9.45 7.30 -25.53
CA ASP A 4 -9.52 6.47 -25.05
C ASP A 4 -8.99 5.52 -24.80
N LYS A 5 -8.68 5.55 -25.15
CA LYS A 5 -8.27 4.69 -24.98
C LYS A 5 -7.52 4.09 -24.27
N ASP A 6 -7.50 4.58 -24.23
CA ASP A 6 -6.92 4.09 -23.60
C ASP A 6 -6.92 3.46 -22.77
N ASN A 7 -7.29 3.64 -22.92
CA ASN A 7 -7.39 3.16 -22.12
C ASN A 7 -7.26 2.12 -21.78
N ASP A 8 -7.20 1.99 -22.04
CA ASP A 8 -7.13 1.05 -21.79
C ASP A 8 -6.53 0.25 -21.23
N GLY A 9 -6.43 0.45 -21.32
CA GLY A 9 -5.94 -0.12 -20.77
C GLY A 9 -5.66 -0.54 -19.90
N LEU A 10 -6.01 -0.15 -19.75
CA LEU A 10 -5.89 -0.50 -18.84
C LEU A 10 -6.35 -1.23 -18.21
N GLY A 11 -6.86 -1.25 -18.18
CA GLY A 11 -7.34 -1.77 -17.55
C GLY A 11 -7.74 -2.24 -16.75
N ILE A 12 -8.01 -2.02 -16.71
CA ILE A 12 -8.47 -2.26 -15.93
C ILE A 12 -9.09 -2.47 -15.46
N SER A 13 -9.31 -2.19 -15.58
CA SER A 13 -9.88 -2.21 -15.16
C SER A 13 -10.43 -1.95 -14.86
N GLN A 14 -10.74 -1.21 -15.18
CA GLN A 14 -11.17 -0.76 -14.82
C GLN A 14 -11.94 -0.91 -14.55
N SER A 15 -12.22 -0.72 -14.93
CA SER A 15 -12.76 -0.65 -14.70
C SER A 15 -13.26 -0.50 -14.37
N ALA A 16 -13.52 -0.19 -14.50
CA ALA A 16 -13.80 0.13 -14.00
C ALA A 16 -14.07 0.59 -13.77
N VAL A 17 -14.19 1.25 -13.81
CA VAL A 17 -14.25 1.78 -13.48
C VAL A 17 -14.85 2.14 -13.61
N HIS A 18 -15.32 2.67 -13.92
CA HIS A 18 -15.74 3.22 -13.79
C HIS A 18 -16.62 3.11 -13.54
N GLY A 19 -16.95 3.26 -13.75
CA GLY A 19 -17.64 3.46 -13.26
C GLY A 19 -18.25 3.67 -13.03
N ASN A 20 -18.72 4.13 -12.99
CA ASN A 20 -19.12 4.51 -12.46
C ASN A 20 -19.37 4.86 -12.35
N ARG A 21 -19.55 5.37 -12.47
CA ARG A 21 -19.66 6.02 -12.24
C ARG A 21 -20.21 6.32 -12.26
N ASP A 22 -20.51 6.65 -12.62
CA ASP A 22 -20.89 7.12 -12.38
C ASP A 22 -21.30 7.52 -12.12
N SER A 23 -21.75 7.74 -12.38
CA SER A 23 -22.02 8.21 -11.88
C SER A 23 -22.25 8.55 -11.41
N MET A 24 -22.62 8.88 -11.45
CA MET A 24 -22.66 9.27 -10.88
C MET A 24 -22.64 9.65 -10.41
N GLU A 25 -22.92 10.01 -10.54
CA GLU A 25 -22.75 10.51 -10.06
C GLU A 25 -22.29 10.85 -9.47
N ALA A 26 -22.50 11.36 -9.44
CA ALA A 26 -22.04 11.74 -9.02
C ALA A 26 -21.53 12.02 -8.30
N GLY A 27 -21.37 12.35 -8.09
CA GLY A 27 -20.94 12.67 -7.50
C GLY A 27 -20.36 12.78 -6.81
N ALA A 28 -20.63 13.15 -6.66
CA ALA A 28 -20.17 13.27 -6.02
C ALA A 28 -19.61 12.74 -5.55
N SER A 29 -19.43 12.79 -5.92
CA SER A 29 -18.99 12.26 -5.40
C SER A 29 -18.21 12.28 -4.51
N GLU A 30 -18.64 12.18 -4.29
CA GLU A 30 -18.00 12.16 -3.35
C GLU A 30 -16.77 11.56 -3.36
N SER A 31 -15.98 11.97 -2.63
CA SER A 31 -14.66 11.54 -2.68
C SER A 31 -14.51 10.19 -2.07
N ALA A 32 -13.92 9.27 -2.77
CA ALA A 32 -13.55 7.98 -2.24
C ALA A 32 -12.44 8.16 -1.21
N VAL A 33 -12.49 7.37 -0.14
CA VAL A 33 -11.45 7.33 0.88
C VAL A 33 -10.51 6.18 0.53
N ARG A 34 -9.26 6.50 0.25
CA ARG A 34 -8.25 5.49 -0.12
C ARG A 34 -7.13 5.51 0.89
N ILE A 35 -6.88 4.36 1.48
CA ILE A 35 -5.86 4.21 2.52
C ILE A 35 -4.74 3.33 1.98
N LEU A 36 -3.51 3.84 2.03
CA LEU A 36 -2.33 3.05 1.73
C LEU A 36 -1.81 2.48 3.05
N ALA A 37 -1.72 1.15 3.14
CA ALA A 37 -1.36 0.45 4.36
C ALA A 37 -0.02 -0.24 4.19
N ILE A 38 0.84 -0.12 5.21
CA ILE A 38 2.19 -0.67 5.21
C ILE A 38 2.33 -1.65 6.36
N GLU A 39 2.90 -2.83 6.07
CA GLU A 39 3.11 -3.89 7.04
C GLU A 39 4.54 -4.42 6.91
N THR A 40 5.34 -4.27 7.98
CA THR A 40 6.72 -4.75 8.01
C THR A 40 7.05 -5.43 9.34
N SER A 41 6.07 -6.07 9.98
CA SER A 41 6.23 -6.53 11.36
C SER A 41 7.22 -7.69 11.52
N CYS A 42 7.44 -8.49 10.50
CA CYS A 42 8.36 -9.62 10.59
C CYS A 42 9.16 -9.83 9.30
N ASP A 43 8.83 -10.87 8.53
CA ASP A 43 9.62 -11.26 7.38
C ASP A 43 8.94 -11.00 6.04
N GLU A 44 7.82 -10.32 6.05
CA GLU A 44 7.15 -9.89 4.83
C GLU A 44 7.04 -8.38 4.79
N THR A 45 7.27 -7.82 3.63
CA THR A 45 6.92 -6.44 3.35
C THR A 45 5.63 -6.45 2.55
N SER A 46 4.63 -5.75 3.02
CA SER A 46 3.35 -5.69 2.33
C SER A 46 2.88 -4.25 2.25
N VAL A 47 2.38 -3.88 1.07
CA VAL A 47 1.75 -2.57 0.86
C VAL A 47 0.43 -2.81 0.13
N ALA A 48 -0.63 -2.31 0.71
CA ALA A 48 -1.97 -2.48 0.16
C ALA A 48 -2.65 -1.11 0.04
N ILE A 49 -3.59 -1.01 -0.90
CA ILE A 49 -4.43 0.18 -1.02
C ILE A 49 -5.87 -0.29 -0.99
N VAL A 50 -6.62 0.26 -0.03
CA VAL A 50 -8.01 -0.12 0.20
C VAL A 50 -8.90 1.11 0.04
N GLU A 51 -9.96 0.96 -0.72
CA GLU A 51 -10.90 2.05 -1.00
C GLU A 51 -12.18 1.84 -0.20
N ASN A 52 -12.56 2.87 0.54
CA ASN A 52 -13.80 2.91 1.32
C ASN A 52 -13.92 1.74 2.31
N GLY A 53 -12.79 1.25 2.79
CA GLY A 53 -12.75 0.19 3.79
C GLY A 53 -13.17 -1.19 3.28
N ARG A 54 -13.37 -1.35 1.97
CA ARG A 54 -13.94 -2.58 1.44
C ARG A 54 -13.26 -3.09 0.18
N ARG A 55 -12.90 -2.19 -0.72
CA ARG A 55 -12.39 -2.57 -2.03
C ARG A 55 -10.88 -2.52 -2.04
N ILE A 56 -10.26 -3.66 -2.26
CA ILE A 56 -8.80 -3.76 -2.32
C ILE A 56 -8.37 -3.38 -3.73
N LEU A 57 -7.70 -2.24 -3.86
CA LEU A 57 -7.22 -1.76 -5.15
C LEU A 57 -5.85 -2.33 -5.49
N ALA A 58 -5.05 -2.62 -4.46
CA ALA A 58 -3.72 -3.20 -4.64
C ALA A 58 -3.33 -3.96 -3.39
N ASN A 59 -2.55 -5.03 -3.57
CA ASN A 59 -1.98 -5.79 -2.46
C ASN A 59 -0.68 -6.39 -2.95
N VAL A 60 0.43 -5.79 -2.55
CA VAL A 60 1.77 -6.22 -2.98
C VAL A 60 2.48 -6.80 -1.78
N VAL A 61 2.99 -8.02 -1.92
CA VAL A 61 3.67 -8.73 -0.83
C VAL A 61 5.02 -9.23 -1.32
N SER A 62 6.04 -9.03 -0.51
CA SER A 62 7.38 -9.58 -0.76
C SER A 62 7.82 -10.36 0.48
N SER A 63 8.04 -11.66 0.31
CA SER A 63 8.41 -12.54 1.42
C SER A 63 9.91 -12.75 1.48
N GLN A 64 10.45 -12.88 2.71
CA GLN A 64 11.86 -13.16 2.95
C GLN A 64 12.07 -14.62 3.38
N VAL A 65 11.07 -15.47 3.24
CA VAL A 65 11.13 -16.85 3.76
C VAL A 65 12.40 -17.58 3.30
N ASN A 66 12.69 -17.51 1.99
CA ASN A 66 13.86 -18.23 1.45
C ASN A 66 15.19 -17.76 2.03
N ILE A 67 15.28 -16.47 2.37
CA ILE A 67 16.49 -15.91 2.96
C ILE A 67 16.67 -16.44 4.37
N HIS A 68 15.62 -16.39 5.17
CA HIS A 68 15.71 -16.75 6.58
C HIS A 68 15.84 -18.25 6.81
N GLU A 69 15.34 -19.06 5.89
CA GLU A 69 15.49 -20.52 5.97
C GLU A 69 16.96 -20.94 6.04
N LYS A 70 17.84 -20.20 5.35
CA LYS A 70 19.26 -20.50 5.36
C LYS A 70 19.87 -20.36 6.76
N TYR A 71 19.24 -19.63 7.64
CA TYR A 71 19.73 -19.36 8.99
C TYR A 71 18.88 -20.08 10.05
N GLY A 72 17.94 -20.93 9.63
CA GLY A 72 17.11 -21.69 10.57
C GLY A 72 15.97 -20.90 11.18
N GLY A 73 15.67 -19.71 10.65
CA GLY A 73 14.59 -18.89 11.15
C GLY A 73 14.82 -17.41 10.83
N VAL A 74 13.93 -16.56 11.32
CA VAL A 74 14.00 -15.13 11.04
C VAL A 74 15.20 -14.51 11.76
N VAL A 75 16.01 -13.76 11.01
CA VAL A 75 17.14 -13.00 11.54
C VAL A 75 16.75 -11.52 11.52
N PRO A 76 16.55 -10.90 12.71
CA PRO A 76 16.00 -9.53 12.77
C PRO A 76 16.75 -8.48 11.96
N GLU A 77 18.06 -8.50 11.97
CA GLU A 77 18.85 -7.52 11.23
C GLU A 77 18.69 -7.67 9.73
N ILE A 78 18.61 -8.92 9.25
CA ILE A 78 18.41 -9.20 7.83
C ILE A 78 17.00 -8.76 7.43
N ALA A 79 16.01 -9.05 8.27
CA ALA A 79 14.63 -8.65 8.01
C ALA A 79 14.52 -7.13 7.88
N SER A 80 15.08 -6.38 8.83
CA SER A 80 15.02 -4.92 8.81
C SER A 80 15.66 -4.36 7.56
N ARG A 81 16.84 -4.87 7.20
CA ARG A 81 17.57 -4.41 6.02
C ARG A 81 16.76 -4.67 4.74
N LYS A 82 16.13 -5.84 4.66
CA LYS A 82 15.35 -6.19 3.48
C LYS A 82 14.13 -5.28 3.34
N HIS A 83 13.47 -4.94 4.44
CA HIS A 83 12.35 -4.00 4.40
C HIS A 83 12.80 -2.64 3.85
N VAL A 84 13.94 -2.13 4.32
CA VAL A 84 14.47 -0.85 3.82
C VAL A 84 14.69 -0.90 2.31
N GLU A 85 15.24 -2.02 1.80
CA GLU A 85 15.53 -2.16 0.38
C GLU A 85 14.27 -2.20 -0.49
N THR A 86 13.18 -2.74 0.04
CA THR A 86 12.01 -3.03 -0.80
C THR A 86 10.85 -2.06 -0.62
N ILE A 87 10.79 -1.33 0.50
CA ILE A 87 9.57 -0.58 0.86
C ILE A 87 9.16 0.46 -0.19
N THR A 88 10.10 1.22 -0.73
CA THR A 88 9.80 2.25 -1.71
C THR A 88 9.30 1.63 -3.01
N ILE A 89 9.97 0.56 -3.45
CA ILE A 89 9.58 -0.15 -4.68
C ILE A 89 8.15 -0.69 -4.54
N MET A 90 7.82 -1.21 -3.35
CA MET A 90 6.51 -1.78 -3.12
C MET A 90 5.42 -0.72 -3.03
N GLN A 91 5.75 0.45 -2.49
CA GLN A 91 4.82 1.58 -2.50
C GLN A 91 4.49 1.99 -3.93
N GLU A 92 5.51 2.11 -4.78
CA GLU A 92 5.33 2.47 -6.18
C GLU A 92 4.50 1.42 -6.92
N GLU A 93 4.80 0.15 -6.67
CA GLU A 93 4.06 -0.94 -7.29
C GLU A 93 2.59 -0.95 -6.88
N ALA A 94 2.30 -0.68 -5.59
CA ALA A 94 0.93 -0.63 -5.12
C ALA A 94 0.14 0.50 -5.80
N ILE A 95 0.75 1.66 -5.91
CA ILE A 95 0.12 2.80 -6.60
C ILE A 95 -0.15 2.43 -8.07
N ARG A 96 0.83 1.79 -8.72
CA ARG A 96 0.68 1.37 -10.11
C ARG A 96 -0.47 0.35 -10.27
N GLN A 97 -0.50 -0.67 -9.39
CA GLN A 97 -1.56 -1.67 -9.44
C GLN A 97 -2.94 -1.08 -9.23
N ALA A 98 -3.03 -0.12 -8.32
CA ALA A 98 -4.30 0.52 -8.01
C ALA A 98 -4.78 1.44 -9.14
N GLY A 99 -3.88 1.87 -10.01
CA GLY A 99 -4.24 2.77 -11.12
C GLY A 99 -4.60 4.17 -10.66
N ILE A 100 -4.00 4.61 -9.54
CA ILE A 100 -4.27 5.94 -8.97
C ILE A 100 -2.95 6.70 -8.84
N GLY A 101 -3.03 7.99 -8.48
CA GLY A 101 -1.87 8.79 -8.15
C GLY A 101 -1.69 8.88 -6.63
N LEU A 102 -0.50 9.29 -6.21
CA LEU A 102 -0.25 9.51 -4.78
C LEU A 102 -1.21 10.55 -4.19
N ALA A 103 -1.59 11.55 -4.98
CA ALA A 103 -2.53 12.58 -4.52
C ALA A 103 -3.91 12.03 -4.21
N ASP A 104 -4.21 10.81 -4.67
CA ASP A 104 -5.52 10.19 -4.42
C ASP A 104 -5.58 9.45 -3.08
N ILE A 105 -4.45 9.37 -2.35
CA ILE A 105 -4.39 8.71 -1.05
C ILE A 105 -4.93 9.64 0.02
N SER A 106 -5.88 9.15 0.82
CA SER A 106 -6.56 9.92 1.87
C SER A 106 -5.89 9.78 3.23
N ALA A 107 -5.22 8.65 3.48
CA ALA A 107 -4.55 8.38 4.75
C ALA A 107 -3.54 7.28 4.55
N VAL A 108 -2.55 7.21 5.45
CA VAL A 108 -1.55 6.13 5.47
C VAL A 108 -1.73 5.36 6.77
N ALA A 109 -1.80 4.04 6.68
CA ALA A 109 -1.89 3.15 7.84
C ALA A 109 -0.61 2.34 7.94
N VAL A 110 -0.21 2.00 9.16
CA VAL A 110 0.99 1.20 9.39
C VAL A 110 0.81 0.31 10.59
N THR A 111 1.32 -0.93 10.51
CA THR A 111 1.31 -1.84 11.64
C THR A 111 2.31 -1.38 12.69
N GLN A 112 1.85 -1.20 13.93
CA GLN A 112 2.67 -0.79 15.05
C GLN A 112 3.11 -1.94 15.94
N GLY A 113 2.47 -3.09 15.82
CA GLY A 113 2.80 -4.26 16.61
C GLY A 113 1.71 -5.32 16.57
N PRO A 114 1.98 -6.47 17.15
CA PRO A 114 3.29 -6.94 17.60
C PRO A 114 4.20 -7.30 16.42
N GLY A 115 5.50 -7.34 16.66
CA GLY A 115 6.48 -7.71 15.65
C GLY A 115 7.89 -7.38 16.05
N LEU A 116 8.83 -7.57 15.12
CA LEU A 116 10.24 -7.24 15.34
C LEU A 116 10.41 -5.73 15.36
N VAL A 117 11.04 -5.22 16.42
CA VAL A 117 11.14 -3.78 16.65
C VAL A 117 11.79 -3.05 15.48
N GLY A 118 12.93 -3.56 14.97
CA GLY A 118 13.62 -2.94 13.85
C GLY A 118 12.80 -2.93 12.58
N SER A 119 12.11 -4.05 12.32
CA SER A 119 11.26 -4.16 11.14
C SER A 119 10.05 -3.23 11.23
N LEU A 120 9.40 -3.18 12.40
CA LEU A 120 8.29 -2.28 12.63
C LEU A 120 8.70 -0.83 12.42
N LEU A 121 9.90 -0.48 12.86
CA LEU A 121 10.41 0.89 12.73
C LEU A 121 10.57 1.29 11.26
N VAL A 122 11.01 0.37 10.40
CA VAL A 122 11.15 0.64 8.97
C VAL A 122 9.79 1.07 8.37
N GLY A 123 8.75 0.29 8.66
CA GLY A 123 7.40 0.62 8.18
C GLY A 123 6.90 1.93 8.73
N LEU A 124 7.12 2.17 10.03
CA LEU A 124 6.68 3.39 10.68
C LEU A 124 7.34 4.62 10.07
N VAL A 125 8.65 4.57 9.86
CA VAL A 125 9.39 5.70 9.28
C VAL A 125 8.91 5.98 7.86
N ALA A 126 8.75 4.91 7.05
CA ALA A 126 8.25 5.06 5.67
C ALA A 126 6.84 5.65 5.65
N ALA A 127 5.97 5.17 6.55
CA ALA A 127 4.59 5.64 6.63
C ALA A 127 4.53 7.10 7.05
N LYS A 128 5.33 7.49 8.05
CA LYS A 128 5.38 8.87 8.51
C LYS A 128 5.87 9.80 7.41
N ALA A 129 6.92 9.40 6.70
CA ALA A 129 7.45 10.21 5.61
C ALA A 129 6.41 10.41 4.52
N LEU A 130 5.70 9.35 4.16
CA LEU A 130 4.68 9.41 3.12
C LEU A 130 3.49 10.26 3.56
N ALA A 131 3.00 10.05 4.79
CA ALA A 131 1.88 10.82 5.31
C ALA A 131 2.20 12.31 5.37
N LEU A 132 3.43 12.64 5.78
CA LEU A 132 3.88 14.01 5.85
C LEU A 132 3.97 14.63 4.45
N ALA A 133 4.56 13.89 3.50
CA ALA A 133 4.70 14.39 2.13
C ALA A 133 3.35 14.62 1.45
N LEU A 134 2.36 13.79 1.76
CA LEU A 134 1.02 13.90 1.19
C LEU A 134 0.09 14.79 2.01
N ASP A 135 0.51 15.20 3.20
CA ASP A 135 -0.30 15.98 4.13
C ASP A 135 -1.63 15.26 4.45
N VAL A 136 -1.51 13.98 4.82
CA VAL A 136 -2.65 13.15 5.19
C VAL A 136 -2.40 12.52 6.56
N PRO A 137 -3.47 12.04 7.24
CA PRO A 137 -3.32 11.40 8.54
C PRO A 137 -2.52 10.10 8.48
N LEU A 138 -1.82 9.81 9.57
CA LEU A 138 -1.15 8.54 9.80
C LEU A 138 -1.94 7.76 10.85
N ILE A 139 -2.25 6.51 10.52
CA ILE A 139 -3.06 5.64 11.38
C ILE A 139 -2.22 4.44 11.79
N GLY A 140 -2.07 4.23 13.10
CA GLY A 140 -1.41 3.05 13.61
C GLY A 140 -2.39 1.91 13.79
N THR A 141 -2.00 0.70 13.40
CA THR A 141 -2.85 -0.48 13.56
C THR A 141 -2.06 -1.59 14.25
N HIS A 142 -2.80 -2.56 14.79
CA HIS A 142 -2.21 -3.73 15.44
C HIS A 142 -2.75 -4.99 14.79
N HIS A 143 -1.96 -6.06 14.84
CA HIS A 143 -2.36 -7.35 14.30
C HIS A 143 -3.51 -7.99 15.06
N ILE A 144 -3.71 -7.60 16.30
CA ILE A 144 -4.71 -8.22 17.18
C ILE A 144 -6.02 -7.45 17.18
#